data_f05ed4e041f17f74eb952e64df469be8
#
_entry.id   f05ed4e041f17f74eb952e64df469be8
#
_cell.length_a   1.000
_cell.length_b   1.000
_cell.length_c   1.000
_cell.angle_alpha   90.00
_cell.angle_beta   90.00
_cell.angle_gamma   90.00
#
_symmetry.space_group_name_H-M   'P 1'
#
loop_
_entity.id
_entity.type
_entity.pdbx_description
1 polymer ?
#
loop_
_entity_poly.entity_id
_entity_poly.type
_entity_poly.pdbx_seq_one_letter_code
_entity_poly.pdbx_strand_id
1 'polypeptide(L)'
;MEAIDLKANLRDKVGKGSARFARKNNLIPAVIYGNKEKPIPISLEKKEWYFLMQKPGIFGQLINIETKDGKHFVLPRDIQFHPVTEDTLHIDFLRVTDKSYVNVGINVEFINEDKCNGIKFGGVLNVVRSQVELNCPATAIPEKITVDLEGLNVGDTIHISSISLPENCTPTITDRDFTVATIAAPRGGMSDADEEDETTEEQITEESEEKTEDKK
;
A
#
# COMPACT_ATOMS: atom_id res chain seq x y z
N MET A 1 13.63 -11.77 -10.81
CA MET A 1 13.76 -11.23 -9.44
C MET A 1 14.60 -12.19 -8.61
N GLU A 2 15.52 -11.68 -7.83
CA GLU A 2 16.26 -12.50 -6.87
C GLU A 2 15.35 -12.73 -5.65
N ALA A 3 15.03 -13.99 -5.38
CA ALA A 3 14.31 -14.33 -4.14
C ALA A 3 15.30 -14.20 -2.97
N ILE A 4 14.81 -13.61 -1.87
CA ILE A 4 15.63 -13.45 -0.67
C ILE A 4 15.50 -14.73 0.16
N ASP A 5 16.62 -15.37 0.46
CA ASP A 5 16.63 -16.57 1.31
C ASP A 5 16.50 -16.18 2.79
N LEU A 6 15.59 -16.82 3.49
CA LEU A 6 15.33 -16.64 4.91
C LEU A 6 15.19 -18.00 5.61
N LYS A 7 15.88 -18.18 6.72
CA LYS A 7 15.79 -19.43 7.49
C LYS A 7 14.65 -19.37 8.50
N ALA A 8 13.88 -20.46 8.59
CA ALA A 8 12.79 -20.57 9.53
C ALA A 8 12.78 -21.90 10.28
N ASN A 9 12.39 -21.86 11.54
CA ASN A 9 12.18 -23.02 12.37
C ASN A 9 10.70 -23.37 12.42
N LEU A 10 10.37 -24.65 12.26
CA LEU A 10 9.01 -25.14 12.41
C LEU A 10 8.57 -25.05 13.88
N ARG A 11 7.28 -24.81 14.09
CA ARG A 11 6.68 -24.73 15.43
C ARG A 11 5.66 -25.85 15.62
N ASP A 12 5.93 -26.74 16.56
CA ASP A 12 5.00 -27.83 16.91
C ASP A 12 3.81 -27.33 17.74
N LYS A 13 4.05 -26.31 18.59
CA LYS A 13 3.02 -25.75 19.48
C LYS A 13 2.57 -24.38 19.02
N VAL A 14 1.27 -24.25 18.75
CA VAL A 14 0.59 -23.00 18.40
C VAL A 14 -0.19 -22.47 19.59
N GLY A 15 -0.44 -21.16 19.63
CA GLY A 15 -1.26 -20.50 20.64
C GLY A 15 -0.53 -19.39 21.38
N LYS A 16 -1.28 -18.71 22.28
CA LYS A 16 -0.86 -17.48 22.98
C LYS A 16 0.43 -17.63 23.80
N GLY A 17 0.55 -18.74 24.53
CA GLY A 17 1.73 -19.01 25.38
C GLY A 17 3.00 -19.26 24.56
N SER A 18 2.90 -20.09 23.52
CA SER A 18 4.00 -20.39 22.61
C SER A 18 4.45 -19.16 21.82
N ALA A 19 3.52 -18.31 21.35
CA ALA A 19 3.87 -17.07 20.68
C ALA A 19 4.59 -16.08 21.60
N ARG A 20 4.16 -15.95 22.87
CA ARG A 20 4.85 -15.12 23.86
C ARG A 20 6.26 -15.63 24.19
N PHE A 21 6.41 -16.96 24.28
CA PHE A 21 7.71 -17.57 24.49
C PHE A 21 8.67 -17.34 23.31
N ALA A 22 8.19 -17.50 22.08
CA ALA A 22 8.99 -17.20 20.89
C ALA A 22 9.50 -15.75 20.90
N ARG A 23 8.63 -14.77 21.15
CA ARG A 23 9.02 -13.34 21.19
C ARG A 23 10.02 -13.02 22.29
N LYS A 24 9.94 -13.69 23.45
CA LYS A 24 10.94 -13.56 24.53
C LYS A 24 12.33 -14.07 24.10
N ASN A 25 12.37 -15.03 23.19
CA ASN A 25 13.60 -15.60 22.65
C ASN A 25 14.06 -14.92 21.35
N ASN A 26 13.60 -13.70 21.07
CA ASN A 26 13.91 -12.96 19.86
C ASN A 26 13.49 -13.69 18.56
N LEU A 27 12.42 -14.49 18.64
CA LEU A 27 11.84 -15.15 17.50
C LEU A 27 10.47 -14.53 17.18
N ILE A 28 10.19 -14.29 15.90
CA ILE A 28 8.92 -13.79 15.40
C ILE A 28 8.08 -14.99 14.97
N PRO A 29 6.90 -15.20 15.58
CA PRO A 29 5.96 -16.20 15.10
C PRO A 29 5.38 -15.78 13.75
N ALA A 30 5.32 -16.71 12.80
CA ALA A 30 4.75 -16.49 11.48
C ALA A 30 3.99 -17.73 11.00
N VAL A 31 3.20 -17.55 9.95
CA VAL A 31 2.41 -18.61 9.32
C VAL A 31 2.58 -18.55 7.81
N ILE A 32 2.83 -19.70 7.19
CA ILE A 32 2.79 -19.87 5.74
C ILE A 32 1.48 -20.54 5.37
N TYR A 33 0.66 -19.90 4.55
CA TYR A 33 -0.61 -20.43 4.06
C TYR A 33 -0.82 -20.18 2.57
N GLY A 34 -1.83 -20.77 2.00
CA GLY A 34 -2.17 -20.63 0.57
C GLY A 34 -2.04 -21.94 -0.20
N ASN A 35 -2.30 -21.89 -1.51
CA ASN A 35 -2.25 -23.03 -2.44
C ASN A 35 -3.09 -24.25 -2.01
N LYS A 36 -4.18 -24.04 -1.25
CA LYS A 36 -5.04 -25.13 -0.70
C LYS A 36 -4.31 -26.17 0.16
N GLU A 37 -3.09 -25.88 0.59
CA GLU A 37 -2.31 -26.72 1.49
C GLU A 37 -2.52 -26.31 2.95
N LYS A 38 -2.16 -27.21 3.87
CA LYS A 38 -2.27 -26.92 5.31
C LYS A 38 -1.34 -25.77 5.69
N PRO A 39 -1.79 -24.85 6.59
CA PRO A 39 -0.93 -23.79 7.11
C PRO A 39 0.26 -24.38 7.87
N ILE A 40 1.44 -23.83 7.66
CA ILE A 40 2.67 -24.23 8.35
C ILE A 40 3.05 -23.12 9.33
N PRO A 41 2.95 -23.36 10.66
CA PRO A 41 3.42 -22.41 11.65
C PRO A 41 4.96 -22.45 11.73
N ILE A 42 5.57 -21.29 11.62
CA ILE A 42 7.03 -21.11 11.65
C ILE A 42 7.44 -20.04 12.66
N SER A 43 8.72 -19.97 12.94
CA SER A 43 9.36 -18.88 13.67
C SER A 43 10.61 -18.41 12.95
N LEU A 44 10.76 -17.09 12.85
CA LEU A 44 11.86 -16.41 12.19
C LEU A 44 12.73 -15.71 13.24
N GLU A 45 14.00 -15.51 12.95
CA GLU A 45 14.85 -14.67 13.78
C GLU A 45 14.50 -13.19 13.60
N LYS A 46 14.26 -12.48 14.74
CA LYS A 46 13.91 -11.06 14.74
C LYS A 46 14.96 -10.21 14.04
N LYS A 47 16.23 -10.55 14.20
CA LYS A 47 17.36 -9.80 13.62
C LYS A 47 17.38 -9.90 12.09
N GLU A 48 17.24 -11.09 11.54
CA GLU A 48 17.22 -11.32 10.08
C GLU A 48 16.04 -10.62 9.43
N TRP A 49 14.85 -10.74 10.07
CA TRP A 49 13.65 -10.07 9.59
C TRP A 49 13.78 -8.54 9.63
N TYR A 50 14.36 -7.98 10.68
CA TYR A 50 14.57 -6.53 10.80
C TYR A 50 15.39 -5.95 9.64
N PHE A 51 16.46 -6.64 9.21
CA PHE A 51 17.24 -6.20 8.06
C PHE A 51 16.46 -6.29 6.74
N LEU A 52 15.57 -7.27 6.60
CA LEU A 52 14.70 -7.37 5.44
C LEU A 52 13.69 -6.23 5.36
N MET A 53 13.10 -5.87 6.49
CA MET A 53 12.12 -4.79 6.59
C MET A 53 12.67 -3.42 6.20
N GLN A 54 13.99 -3.21 6.29
CA GLN A 54 14.60 -1.95 5.86
C GLN A 54 14.64 -1.78 4.35
N LYS A 55 14.41 -2.85 3.58
CA LYS A 55 14.34 -2.77 2.12
C LYS A 55 12.98 -2.20 1.70
N PRO A 56 12.95 -1.22 0.78
CA PRO A 56 11.71 -0.70 0.26
C PRO A 56 10.95 -1.80 -0.51
N GLY A 57 9.62 -1.78 -0.43
CA GLY A 57 8.77 -2.67 -1.21
C GLY A 57 8.76 -4.13 -0.73
N ILE A 58 8.99 -4.40 0.56
CA ILE A 58 9.03 -5.78 1.12
C ILE A 58 7.77 -6.60 0.81
N PHE A 59 6.60 -5.96 0.73
CA PHE A 59 5.33 -6.63 0.40
C PHE A 59 5.28 -7.14 -1.05
N GLY A 60 6.11 -6.58 -1.94
CA GLY A 60 6.25 -7.02 -3.33
C GLY A 60 7.41 -7.98 -3.57
N GLN A 61 8.23 -8.27 -2.56
CA GLN A 61 9.42 -9.10 -2.73
C GLN A 61 9.13 -10.56 -2.44
N LEU A 62 9.53 -11.44 -3.37
CA LEU A 62 9.50 -12.89 -3.17
C LEU A 62 10.57 -13.32 -2.17
N ILE A 63 10.15 -14.07 -1.16
CA ILE A 63 11.01 -14.62 -0.13
C ILE A 63 11.02 -16.14 -0.26
N ASN A 64 12.21 -16.72 -0.25
CA ASN A 64 12.38 -18.16 -0.18
C ASN A 64 12.63 -18.56 1.28
N ILE A 65 11.63 -19.14 1.93
CA ILE A 65 11.76 -19.61 3.32
C ILE A 65 12.27 -21.04 3.33
N GLU A 66 13.47 -21.20 3.88
CA GLU A 66 14.06 -22.52 4.11
C GLU A 66 13.59 -23.07 5.46
N THR A 67 12.86 -24.17 5.42
CA THR A 67 12.45 -24.93 6.59
C THR A 67 13.08 -26.32 6.57
N LYS A 68 12.99 -27.05 7.66
CA LYS A 68 13.46 -28.45 7.71
C LYS A 68 12.73 -29.36 6.71
N ASP A 69 11.49 -28.99 6.34
CA ASP A 69 10.67 -29.78 5.42
C ASP A 69 10.87 -29.41 3.95
N GLY A 70 11.57 -28.30 3.68
CA GLY A 70 11.84 -27.85 2.32
C GLY A 70 11.88 -26.33 2.17
N LYS A 71 11.95 -25.90 0.90
CA LYS A 71 11.93 -24.48 0.51
C LYS A 71 10.52 -24.08 0.10
N HIS A 72 10.08 -22.93 0.58
CA HIS A 72 8.78 -22.38 0.27
C HIS A 72 8.93 -20.97 -0.30
N PHE A 73 8.43 -20.77 -1.52
CA PHE A 73 8.34 -19.43 -2.11
C PHE A 73 7.09 -18.74 -1.58
N VAL A 74 7.29 -17.61 -0.93
CA VAL A 74 6.22 -16.89 -0.23
C VAL A 74 6.33 -15.39 -0.45
N LEU A 75 5.21 -14.72 -0.23
CA LEU A 75 5.07 -13.27 -0.20
C LEU A 75 4.56 -12.84 1.16
N PRO A 76 5.14 -11.83 1.82
CA PRO A 76 4.55 -11.26 3.03
C PRO A 76 3.22 -10.61 2.69
N ARG A 77 2.14 -11.03 3.35
CA ARG A 77 0.79 -10.49 3.12
C ARG A 77 0.39 -9.48 4.17
N ASP A 78 0.66 -9.81 5.42
CA ASP A 78 0.36 -8.93 6.55
C ASP A 78 1.48 -9.00 7.60
N ILE A 79 1.77 -7.86 8.20
CA ILE A 79 2.79 -7.72 9.24
C ILE A 79 2.17 -6.96 10.39
N GLN A 80 2.06 -7.62 11.53
CA GLN A 80 1.55 -6.99 12.74
C GLN A 80 2.69 -6.39 13.56
N PHE A 81 2.56 -5.13 13.90
CA PHE A 81 3.53 -4.40 14.72
C PHE A 81 3.01 -4.13 16.12
N HIS A 82 3.94 -3.98 17.05
CA HIS A 82 3.61 -3.49 18.38
C HIS A 82 3.41 -1.97 18.35
N PRO A 83 2.28 -1.43 18.87
CA PRO A 83 1.91 -0.03 18.67
C PRO A 83 2.87 0.99 19.29
N VAL A 84 3.73 0.58 20.23
CA VAL A 84 4.66 1.49 20.94
C VAL A 84 6.11 1.22 20.55
N THR A 85 6.52 -0.05 20.44
CA THR A 85 7.92 -0.42 20.16
C THR A 85 8.18 -0.68 18.69
N GLU A 86 7.12 -0.71 17.85
CA GLU A 86 7.17 -1.02 16.41
C GLU A 86 7.80 -2.40 16.09
N ASP A 87 8.00 -3.19 17.11
CA ASP A 87 8.50 -4.55 16.95
C ASP A 87 7.50 -5.42 16.19
N THR A 88 7.98 -6.21 15.25
CA THR A 88 7.14 -7.18 14.52
C THR A 88 6.63 -8.25 15.48
N LEU A 89 5.31 -8.36 15.61
CA LEU A 89 4.63 -9.33 16.45
C LEU A 89 4.27 -10.62 15.73
N HIS A 90 3.83 -10.51 14.48
CA HIS A 90 3.41 -11.62 13.64
C HIS A 90 3.62 -11.31 12.17
N ILE A 91 3.84 -12.33 11.36
CA ILE A 91 3.97 -12.20 9.91
C ILE A 91 3.15 -13.29 9.26
N ASP A 92 2.34 -12.87 8.30
CA ASP A 92 1.54 -13.75 7.47
C ASP A 92 2.18 -13.88 6.08
N PHE A 93 2.53 -15.10 5.71
CA PHE A 93 3.12 -15.41 4.41
C PHE A 93 2.14 -16.16 3.53
N LEU A 94 1.93 -15.63 2.34
CA LEU A 94 1.15 -16.28 1.29
C LEU A 94 2.08 -17.11 0.40
N ARG A 95 1.81 -18.42 0.26
CA ARG A 95 2.49 -19.26 -0.73
C ARG A 95 2.17 -18.79 -2.13
N VAL A 96 3.19 -18.71 -2.93
CA VAL A 96 3.08 -18.23 -4.30
C VAL A 96 3.64 -19.27 -5.25
N THR A 97 2.92 -19.46 -6.35
CA THR A 97 3.36 -20.27 -7.49
C THR A 97 3.54 -19.34 -8.69
N ASP A 98 4.36 -19.73 -9.65
CA ASP A 98 4.69 -18.93 -10.84
C ASP A 98 3.46 -18.45 -11.64
N LYS A 99 2.34 -19.14 -11.50
CA LYS A 99 1.07 -18.84 -12.21
C LYS A 99 0.06 -18.07 -11.37
N SER A 100 0.38 -17.76 -10.11
CA SER A 100 -0.59 -17.08 -9.23
C SER A 100 -0.56 -15.58 -9.46
N TYR A 101 -1.75 -14.98 -9.46
CA TYR A 101 -1.95 -13.54 -9.37
C TYR A 101 -2.13 -13.16 -7.91
N VAL A 102 -1.47 -12.11 -7.50
CA VAL A 102 -1.53 -11.60 -6.13
C VAL A 102 -1.81 -10.12 -6.11
N ASN A 103 -2.65 -9.71 -5.17
CA ASN A 103 -2.90 -8.31 -4.91
C ASN A 103 -1.82 -7.80 -3.97
N VAL A 104 -1.02 -6.84 -4.45
CA VAL A 104 0.08 -6.26 -3.69
C VAL A 104 -0.05 -4.74 -3.69
N GLY A 105 0.16 -4.11 -2.53
CA GLY A 105 0.30 -2.67 -2.39
C GLY A 105 1.70 -2.23 -2.81
N ILE A 106 1.79 -1.47 -3.90
CA ILE A 106 3.05 -0.99 -4.45
C ILE A 106 3.20 0.49 -4.17
N ASN A 107 4.38 0.89 -3.70
CA ASN A 107 4.68 2.28 -3.39
C ASN A 107 4.72 3.12 -4.66
N VAL A 108 4.14 4.32 -4.58
CA VAL A 108 4.21 5.33 -5.64
C VAL A 108 5.39 6.25 -5.35
N GLU A 109 6.25 6.43 -6.34
CA GLU A 109 7.37 7.37 -6.31
C GLU A 109 7.12 8.48 -7.33
N PHE A 110 7.20 9.71 -6.88
CA PHE A 110 7.04 10.89 -7.72
C PHE A 110 8.41 11.35 -8.22
N ILE A 111 8.50 11.59 -9.53
CA ILE A 111 9.72 12.06 -10.18
C ILE A 111 9.50 13.43 -10.82
N ASN A 112 10.61 14.16 -11.09
CA ASN A 112 10.59 15.49 -11.73
C ASN A 112 9.83 16.56 -10.94
N GLU A 113 9.81 16.51 -9.63
CA GLU A 113 9.20 17.54 -8.78
C GLU A 113 9.75 18.94 -9.10
N ASP A 114 11.06 19.04 -9.32
CA ASP A 114 11.74 20.30 -9.68
C ASP A 114 11.28 20.89 -11.02
N LYS A 115 10.73 20.06 -11.92
CA LYS A 115 10.26 20.50 -13.24
C LYS A 115 8.76 20.79 -13.27
N CYS A 116 8.04 20.43 -12.22
CA CYS A 116 6.63 20.69 -12.07
C CYS A 116 6.36 22.21 -11.96
N ASN A 117 5.57 22.75 -12.88
CA ASN A 117 5.21 24.18 -12.85
C ASN A 117 4.38 24.51 -11.60
N GLY A 118 3.45 23.62 -11.22
CA GLY A 118 2.61 23.81 -10.06
C GLY A 118 3.42 23.98 -8.77
N ILE A 119 4.46 23.18 -8.56
CA ILE A 119 5.34 23.28 -7.39
C ILE A 119 6.21 24.55 -7.45
N LYS A 120 6.72 24.92 -8.65
CA LYS A 120 7.47 26.16 -8.83
C LYS A 120 6.67 27.42 -8.52
N PHE A 121 5.38 27.42 -8.78
CA PHE A 121 4.47 28.51 -8.43
C PHE A 121 4.00 28.48 -6.98
N GLY A 122 4.61 27.64 -6.15
CA GLY A 122 4.31 27.55 -4.72
C GLY A 122 3.21 26.56 -4.36
N GLY A 123 2.71 25.78 -5.31
CA GLY A 123 1.79 24.66 -5.03
C GLY A 123 2.44 23.57 -4.19
N VAL A 124 1.63 22.82 -3.47
CA VAL A 124 2.06 21.70 -2.62
C VAL A 124 1.54 20.40 -3.20
N LEU A 125 2.44 19.41 -3.36
CA LEU A 125 2.05 18.06 -3.73
C LEU A 125 1.32 17.41 -2.57
N ASN A 126 0.04 17.15 -2.74
CA ASN A 126 -0.79 16.42 -1.79
C ASN A 126 -0.92 14.97 -2.26
N VAL A 127 -0.23 14.05 -1.60
CA VAL A 127 -0.26 12.63 -1.89
C VAL A 127 -1.48 12.01 -1.21
N VAL A 128 -2.51 11.69 -1.98
CA VAL A 128 -3.74 11.05 -1.49
C VAL A 128 -3.51 9.57 -1.22
N ARG A 129 -2.70 8.93 -2.07
CA ARG A 129 -2.35 7.52 -1.93
C ARG A 129 -0.86 7.32 -2.14
N SER A 130 -0.15 6.94 -1.09
CA SER A 130 1.26 6.56 -1.16
C SER A 130 1.48 5.14 -1.70
N GLN A 131 0.43 4.31 -1.66
CA GLN A 131 0.44 2.94 -2.17
C GLN A 131 -0.78 2.69 -3.04
N VAL A 132 -0.57 1.96 -4.13
CA VAL A 132 -1.62 1.50 -5.04
C VAL A 132 -1.65 -0.02 -5.04
N GLU A 133 -2.83 -0.58 -4.80
CA GLU A 133 -3.04 -2.03 -4.87
C GLU A 133 -3.19 -2.47 -6.33
N LEU A 134 -2.24 -3.30 -6.76
CA LEU A 134 -2.25 -3.91 -8.08
C LEU A 134 -2.39 -5.43 -7.98
N ASN A 135 -3.14 -5.99 -8.92
CA ASN A 135 -3.18 -7.42 -9.16
C ASN A 135 -2.13 -7.78 -10.20
N CYS A 136 -1.01 -8.34 -9.74
CA CYS A 136 0.14 -8.66 -10.57
C CYS A 136 0.44 -10.17 -10.56
N PRO A 137 1.03 -10.72 -11.63
CA PRO A 137 1.57 -12.05 -11.59
C PRO A 137 2.75 -12.10 -10.61
N ALA A 138 2.83 -13.15 -9.81
CA ALA A 138 3.82 -13.28 -8.76
C ALA A 138 5.29 -13.19 -9.23
N THR A 139 5.52 -13.50 -10.48
CA THR A 139 6.85 -13.44 -11.10
C THR A 139 7.28 -12.04 -11.57
N ALA A 140 6.33 -11.09 -11.66
CA ALA A 140 6.55 -9.75 -12.22
C ALA A 140 5.94 -8.65 -11.35
N ILE A 141 6.19 -8.69 -10.06
CA ILE A 141 5.75 -7.64 -9.13
C ILE A 141 6.73 -6.46 -9.23
N PRO A 142 6.28 -5.25 -9.59
CA PRO A 142 7.14 -4.08 -9.62
C PRO A 142 7.49 -3.61 -8.21
N GLU A 143 8.69 -3.12 -8.00
CA GLU A 143 9.12 -2.58 -6.70
C GLU A 143 8.48 -1.23 -6.40
N LYS A 144 8.24 -0.42 -7.42
CA LYS A 144 7.66 0.92 -7.33
C LYS A 144 6.93 1.29 -8.61
N ILE A 145 5.99 2.20 -8.48
CA ILE A 145 5.29 2.86 -9.59
C ILE A 145 5.83 4.29 -9.68
N THR A 146 6.40 4.65 -10.82
CA THR A 146 6.90 6.01 -11.04
C THR A 146 5.82 6.88 -11.67
N VAL A 147 5.60 8.05 -11.08
CA VAL A 147 4.67 9.06 -11.57
C VAL A 147 5.45 10.32 -11.92
N ASP A 148 5.36 10.75 -13.17
CA ASP A 148 6.02 11.94 -13.64
C ASP A 148 5.15 13.19 -13.38
N LEU A 149 5.75 14.19 -12.73
CA LEU A 149 5.10 15.46 -12.40
C LEU A 149 5.45 16.57 -13.42
N GLU A 150 6.21 16.27 -14.47
CA GLU A 150 6.65 17.28 -15.44
C GLU A 150 5.44 17.91 -16.16
N GLY A 151 5.41 19.26 -16.16
CA GLY A 151 4.38 20.02 -16.87
C GLY A 151 3.04 20.18 -16.17
N LEU A 152 2.84 19.59 -14.99
CA LEU A 152 1.61 19.76 -14.21
C LEU A 152 1.54 21.15 -13.56
N ASN A 153 0.32 21.68 -13.45
CA ASN A 153 0.02 22.99 -12.88
C ASN A 153 -0.67 22.86 -11.51
N VAL A 154 -0.83 24.00 -10.85
CA VAL A 154 -1.62 24.10 -9.62
C VAL A 154 -3.09 23.77 -9.92
N GLY A 155 -3.68 22.88 -9.15
CA GLY A 155 -5.06 22.38 -9.33
C GLY A 155 -5.13 21.07 -10.10
N ASP A 156 -4.06 20.61 -10.75
CA ASP A 156 -4.07 19.36 -11.48
C ASP A 156 -4.15 18.15 -10.53
N THR A 157 -4.91 17.16 -10.98
CA THR A 157 -5.14 15.90 -10.27
C THR A 157 -4.60 14.74 -11.07
N ILE A 158 -3.81 13.88 -10.43
CA ILE A 158 -3.25 12.68 -11.05
C ILE A 158 -4.13 11.49 -10.70
N HIS A 159 -4.76 10.90 -11.72
CA HIS A 159 -5.57 9.69 -11.62
C HIS A 159 -4.78 8.45 -12.00
N ILE A 160 -5.25 7.28 -11.58
CA ILE A 160 -4.60 6.00 -11.89
C ILE A 160 -4.53 5.73 -13.40
N SER A 161 -5.51 6.21 -14.18
CA SER A 161 -5.55 6.07 -15.64
C SER A 161 -4.42 6.81 -16.37
N SER A 162 -3.89 7.87 -15.76
CA SER A 162 -2.78 8.64 -16.34
C SER A 162 -1.39 8.06 -16.03
N ILE A 163 -1.32 7.03 -15.19
CA ILE A 163 -0.07 6.42 -14.74
C ILE A 163 0.28 5.22 -15.62
N SER A 164 1.52 5.16 -16.09
CA SER A 164 2.02 4.00 -16.83
C SER A 164 2.22 2.82 -15.90
N LEU A 165 1.31 1.84 -15.97
CA LEU A 165 1.41 0.61 -15.20
C LEU A 165 2.30 -0.41 -15.95
N PRO A 166 3.05 -1.26 -15.22
CA PRO A 166 3.80 -2.36 -15.80
C PRO A 166 2.91 -3.36 -16.54
N GLU A 167 3.49 -4.09 -17.48
CA GLU A 167 2.77 -5.11 -18.26
C GLU A 167 2.16 -6.19 -17.35
N ASN A 168 0.93 -6.60 -17.65
CA ASN A 168 0.15 -7.60 -16.89
C ASN A 168 -0.23 -7.23 -15.46
N CYS A 169 -0.06 -5.97 -15.05
CA CYS A 169 -0.54 -5.47 -13.76
C CYS A 169 -1.84 -4.68 -13.97
N THR A 170 -2.86 -4.99 -13.18
CA THR A 170 -4.15 -4.30 -13.21
C THR A 170 -4.48 -3.74 -11.83
N PRO A 171 -5.05 -2.54 -11.73
CA PRO A 171 -5.46 -2.02 -10.44
C PRO A 171 -6.59 -2.90 -9.86
N THR A 172 -6.57 -3.11 -8.54
CA THR A 172 -7.62 -3.88 -7.85
C THR A 172 -8.96 -3.16 -7.92
N ILE A 173 -8.94 -1.83 -7.89
CA ILE A 173 -10.13 -1.00 -8.01
C ILE A 173 -10.27 -0.59 -9.48
N THR A 174 -11.22 -1.19 -10.19
CA THR A 174 -11.53 -0.90 -11.60
C THR A 174 -12.83 -0.11 -11.78
N ASP A 175 -13.66 -0.05 -10.73
CA ASP A 175 -15.00 0.55 -10.78
C ASP A 175 -14.96 2.08 -10.90
N ARG A 176 -13.86 2.69 -10.52
CA ARG A 176 -13.67 4.15 -10.55
C ARG A 176 -12.21 4.51 -10.81
N ASP A 177 -12.03 5.63 -11.49
CA ASP A 177 -10.71 6.25 -11.64
C ASP A 177 -10.38 7.06 -10.39
N PHE A 178 -9.54 6.50 -9.53
CA PHE A 178 -9.22 7.13 -8.26
C PHE A 178 -8.00 8.04 -8.36
N THR A 179 -8.02 9.08 -7.56
CA THR A 179 -6.92 10.03 -7.45
C THR A 179 -5.75 9.45 -6.66
N VAL A 180 -4.55 9.62 -7.18
CA VAL A 180 -3.28 9.23 -6.52
C VAL A 180 -2.64 10.43 -5.85
N ALA A 181 -2.55 11.56 -6.53
CA ALA A 181 -2.01 12.79 -5.98
C ALA A 181 -2.69 14.02 -6.60
N THR A 182 -2.61 15.16 -5.92
CA THR A 182 -3.11 16.47 -6.39
C THR A 182 -2.08 17.55 -6.10
N ILE A 183 -2.01 18.56 -6.95
CA ILE A 183 -1.19 19.74 -6.72
C ILE A 183 -2.08 20.85 -6.19
N ALA A 184 -2.10 21.04 -4.86
CA ALA A 184 -2.94 22.03 -4.20
C ALA A 184 -2.30 23.43 -4.21
N ALA A 185 -3.13 24.49 -4.33
CA ALA A 185 -2.68 25.85 -4.13
C ALA A 185 -2.24 26.09 -2.68
N PRO A 186 -1.24 26.91 -2.40
CA PRO A 186 -0.88 27.30 -1.05
C PRO A 186 -2.01 28.13 -0.41
N ARG A 187 -2.42 27.77 0.80
CA ARG A 187 -3.51 28.45 1.56
C ARG A 187 -3.31 29.95 1.83
N GLY A 188 -2.19 30.54 1.42
CA GLY A 188 -1.86 31.96 1.65
C GLY A 188 -1.99 32.87 0.42
N GLY A 189 -2.48 32.37 -0.72
CA GLY A 189 -2.53 33.11 -1.99
C GLY A 189 -3.92 33.28 -2.62
N MET A 190 -4.99 32.93 -1.92
CA MET A 190 -6.35 33.31 -2.34
C MET A 190 -6.56 34.78 -2.03
N SER A 191 -6.45 35.63 -3.02
CA SER A 191 -7.05 36.96 -3.03
C SER A 191 -8.56 36.79 -2.99
N ASP A 192 -9.25 37.64 -2.22
CA ASP A 192 -10.70 37.70 -1.95
C ASP A 192 -11.62 37.78 -3.20
N ALA A 193 -11.24 37.21 -4.33
CA ALA A 193 -11.98 37.30 -5.59
C ALA A 193 -12.78 36.03 -5.96
N ASP A 194 -12.53 34.89 -5.27
CA ASP A 194 -13.16 33.61 -5.63
C ASP A 194 -14.18 33.07 -4.59
N GLU A 195 -14.48 33.85 -3.55
CA GLU A 195 -15.50 33.45 -2.54
C GLU A 195 -16.95 33.80 -2.93
N GLU A 196 -17.19 34.48 -4.06
CA GLU A 196 -18.56 34.85 -4.45
C GLU A 196 -19.31 33.80 -5.27
N ASP A 197 -18.68 32.74 -5.73
CA ASP A 197 -19.33 31.75 -6.63
C ASP A 197 -19.79 30.45 -5.94
N GLU A 198 -19.28 30.12 -4.72
CA GLU A 198 -19.73 28.92 -3.98
C GLU A 198 -20.96 29.15 -3.07
N THR A 199 -21.28 30.39 -2.77
CA THR A 199 -22.45 30.68 -1.89
C THR A 199 -23.78 30.71 -2.63
N THR A 200 -23.81 30.55 -3.95
CA THR A 200 -25.05 30.62 -4.74
C THR A 200 -25.70 29.25 -4.97
N GLU A 201 -24.95 28.14 -4.81
CA GLU A 201 -25.54 26.80 -4.99
C GLU A 201 -26.16 26.19 -3.73
N GLU A 202 -25.70 26.57 -2.53
CA GLU A 202 -26.30 26.05 -1.29
C GLU A 202 -27.67 26.72 -0.91
N GLN A 203 -27.96 27.93 -1.42
CA GLN A 203 -29.24 28.61 -1.14
C GLN A 203 -30.41 28.15 -2.02
N ILE A 204 -30.14 27.42 -3.11
CA ILE A 204 -31.21 26.93 -4.00
C ILE A 204 -31.78 25.58 -3.53
N THR A 205 -31.07 24.83 -2.68
CA THR A 205 -31.54 23.55 -2.14
C THR A 205 -32.40 23.68 -0.89
N GLU A 206 -32.25 24.72 -0.07
CA GLU A 206 -33.06 24.90 1.12
C GLU A 206 -34.46 25.50 0.83
N GLU A 207 -34.62 26.28 -0.25
CA GLU A 207 -35.92 26.89 -0.60
C GLU A 207 -36.88 25.92 -1.31
N SER A 208 -36.41 24.73 -1.74
CA SER A 208 -37.26 23.71 -2.37
C SER A 208 -37.85 22.68 -1.39
N GLU A 209 -37.33 22.56 -0.18
CA GLU A 209 -37.85 21.63 0.83
C GLU A 209 -38.93 22.22 1.74
N GLU A 210 -38.95 23.55 1.95
CA GLU A 210 -39.91 24.18 2.81
C GLU A 210 -41.32 24.38 2.17
N LYS A 211 -41.46 24.12 0.85
CA LYS A 211 -42.78 24.25 0.16
C LYS A 211 -43.57 22.95 0.00
N THR A 212 -43.10 21.84 0.54
CA THR A 212 -43.79 20.55 0.42
C THR A 212 -44.48 20.06 1.72
N GLU A 213 -44.29 20.71 2.87
CA GLU A 213 -44.90 20.29 4.14
C GLU A 213 -46.23 20.98 4.49
N ASP A 214 -46.65 21.97 3.73
CA ASP A 214 -47.90 22.74 4.07
C ASP A 214 -49.13 22.33 3.26
N LYS A 215 -49.16 21.11 2.70
CA LYS A 215 -50.36 20.54 2.05
C LYS A 215 -50.56 19.06 2.38
N LYS A 216 -50.79 18.75 3.67
CA LYS A 216 -51.59 17.58 4.04
C LYS A 216 -52.32 17.80 5.35
#